data_afba0a297f6df1c3ecca32a7e406daff
#
_entry.id   afba0a297f6df1c3ecca32a7e406daff
#
_cell.length_a   1.000
_cell.length_b   1.000
_cell.length_c   1.000
_cell.angle_alpha   90.00
_cell.angle_beta   90.00
_cell.angle_gamma   90.00
#
_symmetry.space_group_name_H-M   'P 1'
#
loop_
_entity.id
_entity.type
_entity.pdbx_description
1 polymer ?
#
loop_
_entity_poly.entity_id
_entity_poly.type
_entity_poly.pdbx_seq_one_letter_code
_entity_poly.pdbx_strand_id
1 'polypeptide(L)'
;VLIRLPSIQTKFREIMGKISYYDEENESSVSTFTYCLQELGNRIRHHGNISQDGAFSGAHMFAIARRANDFIKSIHYANKDTGRPSFICLDAIRNPYEATYFQDRYSSFYLVAVSTDDEERKRRLGNKLSYEQIKALDDKEYPRKLKGEKKFTNQDIGACMQLADIYLYNPREVTEEKYFITESIIKYTTLMKHPGLITPTSVERCMQIAYNAKLNSGCLSRQVGAVITDSNYSIKAVGWN
;
A
#
# COMPACT_ATOMS: atom_id res chain seq x y z
N VAL A 1 -7.77 -9.72 14.88
CA VAL A 1 -8.45 -9.26 16.12
C VAL A 1 -9.92 -8.93 15.86
N LEU A 2 -10.29 -8.33 14.73
CA LEU A 2 -11.68 -7.98 14.37
C LEU A 2 -12.59 -9.21 14.15
N ILE A 3 -12.02 -10.37 13.85
CA ILE A 3 -12.78 -11.61 13.53
C ILE A 3 -13.40 -12.28 14.77
N ARG A 4 -13.06 -11.86 15.98
CA ARG A 4 -13.56 -12.48 17.23
C ARG A 4 -14.83 -11.85 17.81
N LEU A 5 -15.35 -10.76 17.23
CA LEU A 5 -16.61 -10.17 17.69
C LEU A 5 -17.81 -10.94 17.09
N PRO A 6 -18.73 -11.48 17.89
CA PRO A 6 -19.87 -12.29 17.38
C PRO A 6 -20.70 -11.60 16.32
N SER A 7 -20.95 -10.29 16.45
CA SER A 7 -21.67 -9.49 15.47
C SER A 7 -20.95 -9.40 14.11
N ILE A 8 -19.63 -9.34 14.11
CA ILE A 8 -18.81 -9.33 12.89
C ILE A 8 -18.80 -10.74 12.26
N GLN A 9 -18.72 -11.79 13.07
CA GLN A 9 -18.78 -13.17 12.56
C GLN A 9 -20.13 -13.47 11.90
N THR A 10 -21.22 -13.02 12.49
CA THR A 10 -22.57 -13.19 11.91
C THR A 10 -22.68 -12.46 10.57
N LYS A 11 -22.24 -11.20 10.53
CA LYS A 11 -22.27 -10.40 9.30
C LYS A 11 -21.32 -10.94 8.23
N PHE A 12 -20.17 -11.43 8.62
CA PHE A 12 -19.23 -12.10 7.72
C PHE A 12 -19.86 -13.35 7.10
N ARG A 13 -20.58 -14.19 7.91
CA ARG A 13 -21.31 -15.36 7.41
C ARG A 13 -22.45 -14.98 6.46
N GLU A 14 -23.21 -13.93 6.73
CA GLU A 14 -24.26 -13.42 5.83
C GLU A 14 -23.68 -12.97 4.47
N ILE A 15 -22.53 -12.29 4.49
CA ILE A 15 -21.85 -11.86 3.27
C ILE A 15 -21.28 -13.06 2.53
N MET A 16 -20.66 -14.01 3.26
CA MET A 16 -20.16 -15.27 2.68
C MET A 16 -21.29 -16.07 2.04
N GLY A 17 -22.46 -16.17 2.69
CA GLY A 17 -23.63 -16.83 2.15
C GLY A 17 -24.15 -16.18 0.86
N LYS A 18 -24.13 -14.85 0.78
CA LYS A 18 -24.51 -14.13 -0.45
C LYS A 18 -23.48 -14.30 -1.58
N ILE A 19 -22.22 -14.48 -1.24
CA ILE A 19 -21.14 -14.65 -2.22
C ILE A 19 -21.08 -16.08 -2.75
N SER A 20 -21.31 -17.09 -1.92
CA SER A 20 -21.41 -18.47 -2.40
C SER A 20 -22.58 -18.64 -3.39
N TYR A 21 -23.67 -17.90 -3.22
CA TYR A 21 -24.78 -17.85 -4.19
C TYR A 21 -24.40 -17.13 -5.50
N TYR A 22 -23.53 -16.10 -5.43
CA TYR A 22 -23.00 -15.40 -6.61
C TYR A 22 -21.93 -16.20 -7.36
N ASP A 23 -21.14 -17.03 -6.66
CA ASP A 23 -20.08 -17.84 -7.28
C ASP A 23 -20.63 -18.99 -8.14
N GLU A 24 -21.85 -19.49 -7.85
CA GLU A 24 -22.52 -20.52 -8.67
C GLU A 24 -23.04 -19.99 -10.01
N GLU A 25 -23.36 -18.69 -10.11
CA GLU A 25 -23.85 -18.06 -11.35
C GLU A 25 -22.77 -17.32 -12.17
N ASN A 26 -21.71 -16.85 -11.52
CA ASN A 26 -20.60 -16.16 -12.17
C ASN A 26 -19.31 -16.88 -11.79
N GLU A 27 -18.76 -17.75 -12.59
CA GLU A 27 -17.43 -18.33 -12.43
C GLU A 27 -16.39 -17.31 -11.90
N SER A 28 -16.61 -16.82 -10.66
CA SER A 28 -15.80 -15.78 -10.02
C SER A 28 -14.43 -16.34 -9.74
N SER A 29 -13.50 -15.84 -10.50
CA SER A 29 -12.14 -16.33 -10.56
C SER A 29 -11.28 -15.95 -9.34
N VAL A 30 -11.79 -15.24 -8.34
CA VAL A 30 -11.04 -14.83 -7.13
C VAL A 30 -11.47 -15.68 -5.94
N SER A 31 -10.52 -16.04 -5.05
CA SER A 31 -10.88 -16.78 -3.84
C SER A 31 -11.95 -16.01 -3.06
N THR A 32 -13.00 -16.71 -2.63
CA THR A 32 -14.17 -16.16 -1.92
C THR A 32 -13.74 -15.29 -0.72
N PHE A 33 -12.71 -15.70 0.00
CA PHE A 33 -12.18 -14.93 1.14
C PHE A 33 -11.59 -13.58 0.71
N THR A 34 -10.77 -13.55 -0.33
CA THR A 34 -10.16 -12.31 -0.85
C THR A 34 -11.23 -11.37 -1.37
N TYR A 35 -12.20 -11.89 -2.11
CA TYR A 35 -13.32 -11.11 -2.63
C TYR A 35 -14.12 -10.47 -1.49
N CYS A 36 -14.47 -11.23 -0.45
CA CYS A 36 -15.17 -10.73 0.72
C CYS A 36 -14.44 -9.58 1.40
N LEU A 37 -13.14 -9.73 1.65
CA LEU A 37 -12.38 -8.69 2.32
C LEU A 37 -12.27 -7.41 1.49
N GLN A 38 -12.12 -7.55 0.18
CA GLN A 38 -12.10 -6.41 -0.74
C GLN A 38 -13.44 -5.70 -0.76
N GLU A 39 -14.54 -6.45 -0.83
CA GLU A 39 -15.89 -5.89 -0.85
C GLU A 39 -16.24 -5.22 0.48
N LEU A 40 -15.90 -5.84 1.61
CA LEU A 40 -16.04 -5.21 2.93
C LEU A 40 -15.29 -3.88 3.03
N GLY A 41 -14.07 -3.84 2.53
CA GLY A 41 -13.28 -2.61 2.49
C GLY A 41 -13.96 -1.51 1.65
N ASN A 42 -14.44 -1.86 0.47
CA ASN A 42 -15.15 -0.93 -0.41
C ASN A 42 -16.44 -0.41 0.25
N ARG A 43 -17.24 -1.30 0.86
CA ARG A 43 -18.45 -0.91 1.58
C ARG A 43 -18.17 0.04 2.75
N ILE A 44 -17.14 -0.23 3.54
CA ILE A 44 -16.75 0.66 4.65
C ILE A 44 -16.36 2.04 4.14
N ARG A 45 -15.63 2.13 3.03
CA ARG A 45 -15.26 3.41 2.41
C ARG A 45 -16.46 4.13 1.79
N HIS A 46 -17.44 3.39 1.31
CA HIS A 46 -18.64 3.95 0.68
C HIS A 46 -19.66 4.41 1.71
N HIS A 47 -19.98 3.56 2.69
CA HIS A 47 -21.09 3.75 3.64
C HIS A 47 -20.64 4.07 5.08
N GLY A 48 -19.34 4.04 5.36
CA GLY A 48 -18.80 4.25 6.71
C GLY A 48 -18.84 3.03 7.62
N ASN A 49 -19.61 2.00 7.26
CA ASN A 49 -19.76 0.74 8.00
C ASN A 49 -20.18 -0.42 7.08
N ILE A 50 -20.27 -1.63 7.64
CA ILE A 50 -20.61 -2.85 6.90
C ILE A 50 -22.12 -3.03 6.73
N SER A 51 -22.92 -2.48 7.65
CA SER A 51 -24.33 -2.84 7.86
C SER A 51 -25.32 -1.94 7.14
N GLN A 52 -24.93 -0.74 6.78
CA GLN A 52 -25.82 0.26 6.17
C GLN A 52 -25.62 0.29 4.65
N ASP A 53 -26.70 0.42 3.94
CA ASP A 53 -26.77 0.79 2.54
C ASP A 53 -27.19 2.25 2.44
N GLY A 54 -26.59 3.02 1.56
CA GLY A 54 -26.88 4.44 1.38
C GLY A 54 -26.03 5.06 0.28
N ALA A 55 -26.29 6.33 0.01
CA ALA A 55 -25.47 7.09 -0.94
C ALA A 55 -24.02 7.25 -0.43
N PHE A 56 -23.09 7.37 -1.36
CA PHE A 56 -21.70 7.67 -1.07
C PHE A 56 -21.59 9.00 -0.31
N SER A 57 -20.71 9.02 0.69
CA SER A 57 -20.31 10.26 1.37
C SER A 57 -18.79 10.33 1.47
N GLY A 58 -18.21 11.45 1.03
CA GLY A 58 -16.77 11.70 1.18
C GLY A 58 -16.27 11.62 2.63
N ALA A 59 -17.17 11.81 3.62
CA ALA A 59 -16.83 11.62 5.02
C ALA A 59 -16.48 10.16 5.36
N HIS A 60 -16.95 9.19 4.60
CA HIS A 60 -16.75 7.77 4.84
C HIS A 60 -15.46 7.22 4.23
N MET A 61 -14.88 7.88 3.19
CA MET A 61 -13.69 7.39 2.51
C MET A 61 -12.50 7.13 3.45
N PHE A 62 -12.43 7.84 4.56
CA PHE A 62 -11.41 7.66 5.60
C PHE A 62 -11.84 6.76 6.76
N ALA A 63 -12.96 6.06 6.67
CA ALA A 63 -13.50 5.28 7.80
C ALA A 63 -12.51 4.20 8.30
N ILE A 64 -11.85 3.49 7.38
CA ILE A 64 -10.82 2.49 7.73
C ILE A 64 -9.62 3.17 8.37
N ALA A 65 -9.11 4.25 7.76
CA ALA A 65 -7.96 4.97 8.29
C ALA A 65 -8.23 5.56 9.68
N ARG A 66 -9.44 6.11 9.91
CA ARG A 66 -9.85 6.60 11.25
C ARG A 66 -9.86 5.49 12.29
N ARG A 67 -10.39 4.32 11.97
CA ARG A 67 -10.38 3.17 12.90
C ARG A 67 -8.97 2.70 13.21
N ALA A 68 -8.11 2.60 12.21
CA ALA A 68 -6.69 2.29 12.43
C ALA A 68 -6.02 3.36 13.30
N ASN A 69 -6.31 4.64 13.06
CA ASN A 69 -5.82 5.75 13.87
C ASN A 69 -6.28 5.67 15.35
N ASP A 70 -7.52 5.23 15.61
CA ASP A 70 -8.00 5.02 16.98
C ASP A 70 -7.20 3.92 17.70
N PHE A 71 -6.85 2.83 16.99
CA PHE A 71 -5.95 1.80 17.52
C PHE A 71 -4.55 2.33 17.79
N ILE A 72 -3.98 3.11 16.87
CA ILE A 72 -2.66 3.74 17.04
C ILE A 72 -2.65 4.59 18.31
N LYS A 73 -3.66 5.43 18.49
CA LYS A 73 -3.81 6.27 19.69
C LYS A 73 -3.93 5.43 20.95
N SER A 74 -4.74 4.37 20.93
CA SER A 74 -4.90 3.48 22.09
C SER A 74 -3.59 2.82 22.51
N ILE A 75 -2.80 2.34 21.54
CA ILE A 75 -1.48 1.78 21.80
C ILE A 75 -0.54 2.84 22.36
N HIS A 76 -0.57 4.03 21.79
CA HIS A 76 0.28 5.15 22.23
C HIS A 76 -0.05 5.56 23.67
N TYR A 77 -1.33 5.67 24.01
CA TYR A 77 -1.77 5.96 25.38
C TYR A 77 -1.34 4.86 26.36
N ALA A 78 -1.49 3.59 25.99
CA ALA A 78 -1.07 2.47 26.84
C ALA A 78 0.44 2.44 27.11
N ASN A 79 1.24 2.95 26.18
CA ASN A 79 2.71 2.99 26.32
C ASN A 79 3.23 4.29 26.93
N LYS A 80 2.39 5.31 27.09
CA LYS A 80 2.79 6.65 27.54
C LYS A 80 3.48 6.61 28.91
N ASP A 81 2.90 5.88 29.85
CA ASP A 81 3.40 5.82 31.24
C ASP A 81 4.66 4.96 31.38
N THR A 82 4.91 4.10 30.40
CA THR A 82 6.11 3.24 30.40
C THR A 82 7.32 3.87 29.72
N GLY A 83 7.15 5.02 29.05
CA GLY A 83 8.18 5.65 28.24
C GLY A 83 8.65 4.82 27.02
N ARG A 84 7.95 3.73 26.70
CA ARG A 84 8.32 2.85 25.60
C ARG A 84 7.86 3.42 24.26
N PRO A 85 8.72 3.44 23.23
CA PRO A 85 8.30 3.82 21.90
C PRO A 85 7.31 2.80 21.33
N SER A 86 6.30 3.28 20.58
CA SER A 86 5.34 2.44 19.90
C SER A 86 5.73 2.28 18.43
N PHE A 87 6.04 1.04 18.02
CA PHE A 87 6.27 0.68 16.63
C PHE A 87 5.04 -0.07 16.11
N ILE A 88 4.41 0.47 15.08
CA ILE A 88 3.15 -0.06 14.56
C ILE A 88 3.33 -0.28 13.06
N CYS A 89 3.02 -1.48 12.60
CA CYS A 89 2.96 -1.83 11.19
C CYS A 89 1.48 -1.94 10.77
N LEU A 90 1.09 -1.18 9.77
CA LEU A 90 -0.21 -1.30 9.11
C LEU A 90 -0.02 -2.16 7.85
N ASP A 91 -0.49 -3.40 7.91
CA ASP A 91 -0.40 -4.30 6.77
C ASP A 91 -1.47 -3.96 5.73
N ALA A 92 -1.01 -3.85 4.50
CA ALA A 92 -1.78 -3.76 3.28
C ALA A 92 -2.66 -2.49 3.14
N ILE A 93 -2.04 -1.31 3.21
CA ILE A 93 -2.70 -0.09 2.71
C ILE A 93 -2.83 -0.20 1.18
N ARG A 94 -4.07 -0.17 0.68
CA ARG A 94 -4.39 -0.39 -0.74
C ARG A 94 -5.20 0.74 -1.37
N ASN A 95 -5.52 1.77 -0.60
CA ASN A 95 -6.22 2.96 -1.09
C ASN A 95 -5.33 4.19 -0.86
N PRO A 96 -5.08 5.02 -1.88
CA PRO A 96 -4.16 6.15 -1.79
C PRO A 96 -4.62 7.22 -0.78
N TYR A 97 -5.91 7.38 -0.56
CA TYR A 97 -6.43 8.32 0.43
C TYR A 97 -6.16 7.87 1.87
N GLU A 98 -6.11 6.56 2.13
CA GLU A 98 -5.68 6.03 3.43
C GLU A 98 -4.19 6.31 3.66
N ALA A 99 -3.36 6.15 2.63
CA ALA A 99 -1.94 6.49 2.71
C ALA A 99 -1.74 7.98 3.03
N THR A 100 -2.37 8.86 2.24
CA THR A 100 -2.32 10.32 2.46
C THR A 100 -2.84 10.70 3.86
N TYR A 101 -3.91 10.05 4.35
CA TYR A 101 -4.44 10.31 5.69
C TYR A 101 -3.39 10.12 6.78
N PHE A 102 -2.54 9.11 6.68
CA PHE A 102 -1.47 8.86 7.65
C PHE A 102 -0.25 9.75 7.42
N GLN A 103 0.13 10.00 6.17
CA GLN A 103 1.21 10.93 5.82
C GLN A 103 0.95 12.34 6.37
N ASP A 104 -0.28 12.83 6.26
CA ASP A 104 -0.67 14.15 6.76
C ASP A 104 -0.73 14.24 8.29
N ARG A 105 -0.91 13.11 9.00
CA ARG A 105 -1.09 13.08 10.46
C ARG A 105 0.15 12.76 11.25
N TYR A 106 1.06 11.98 10.69
CA TYR A 106 2.19 11.42 11.41
C TYR A 106 3.49 11.70 10.66
N SER A 107 4.32 12.56 11.24
CA SER A 107 5.66 12.85 10.69
C SER A 107 6.58 11.63 10.64
N SER A 108 6.31 10.63 11.47
CA SER A 108 7.05 9.36 11.51
C SER A 108 6.29 8.21 10.83
N PHE A 109 5.37 8.51 9.92
CA PHE A 109 4.76 7.52 9.06
C PHE A 109 5.59 7.34 7.80
N TYR A 110 5.86 6.10 7.43
CA TYR A 110 6.57 5.75 6.21
C TYR A 110 5.76 4.71 5.45
N LEU A 111 5.39 5.03 4.23
CA LEU A 111 4.71 4.11 3.34
C LEU A 111 5.76 3.27 2.61
N VAL A 112 5.71 1.96 2.81
CA VAL A 112 6.66 1.02 2.22
C VAL A 112 5.98 0.22 1.12
N ALA A 113 6.47 0.35 -0.10
CA ALA A 113 6.07 -0.48 -1.24
C ALA A 113 7.00 -1.69 -1.34
N VAL A 114 6.42 -2.88 -1.36
CA VAL A 114 7.17 -4.13 -1.60
C VAL A 114 6.81 -4.64 -2.97
N SER A 115 7.81 -4.83 -3.82
CA SER A 115 7.64 -5.31 -5.20
C SER A 115 8.49 -6.55 -5.48
N THR A 116 8.12 -7.27 -6.50
CA THR A 116 8.90 -8.37 -7.08
C THR A 116 8.62 -8.42 -8.58
N ASP A 117 9.39 -9.19 -9.32
CA ASP A 117 9.15 -9.38 -10.75
C ASP A 117 7.82 -10.09 -11.00
N ASP A 118 7.17 -9.77 -12.12
CA ASP A 118 5.87 -10.33 -12.49
C ASP A 118 5.91 -11.86 -12.60
N GLU A 119 6.98 -12.44 -13.11
CA GLU A 119 7.14 -13.90 -13.22
C GLU A 119 7.22 -14.53 -11.84
N GLU A 120 8.01 -13.95 -10.94
CA GLU A 120 8.15 -14.44 -9.57
C GLU A 120 6.84 -14.27 -8.78
N ARG A 121 6.14 -13.17 -8.97
CA ARG A 121 4.82 -12.93 -8.38
C ARG A 121 3.81 -14.00 -8.83
N LYS A 122 3.74 -14.26 -10.14
CA LYS A 122 2.87 -15.30 -10.71
C LYS A 122 3.25 -16.69 -10.20
N ARG A 123 4.54 -17.00 -10.09
CA ARG A 123 5.03 -18.27 -9.54
C ARG A 123 4.59 -18.46 -8.07
N ARG A 124 4.75 -17.43 -7.23
CA ARG A 124 4.35 -17.47 -5.81
C ARG A 124 2.84 -17.59 -5.65
N LEU A 125 2.07 -16.88 -6.45
CA LEU A 125 0.61 -16.92 -6.42
C LEU A 125 0.06 -18.20 -7.06
N GLY A 126 0.67 -18.71 -8.09
CA GLY A 126 0.24 -19.92 -8.82
C GLY A 126 0.16 -21.18 -7.97
N ASN A 127 0.83 -21.21 -6.81
CA ASN A 127 0.65 -22.26 -5.82
C ASN A 127 -0.68 -22.21 -5.06
N LYS A 128 -1.42 -21.09 -5.15
CA LYS A 128 -2.64 -20.82 -4.38
C LYS A 128 -3.82 -20.40 -5.24
N LEU A 129 -3.57 -19.81 -6.40
CA LEU A 129 -4.56 -19.19 -7.27
C LEU A 129 -4.36 -19.65 -8.73
N SER A 130 -5.45 -19.79 -9.48
CA SER A 130 -5.38 -20.02 -10.93
C SER A 130 -4.93 -18.76 -11.67
N TYR A 131 -4.58 -18.91 -12.94
CA TYR A 131 -4.21 -17.76 -13.80
C TYR A 131 -5.33 -16.74 -13.91
N GLU A 132 -6.58 -17.18 -14.08
CA GLU A 132 -7.76 -16.34 -14.16
C GLU A 132 -7.99 -15.58 -12.83
N GLN A 133 -7.76 -16.24 -11.69
CA GLN A 133 -7.84 -15.64 -10.38
C GLN A 133 -6.78 -14.56 -10.16
N ILE A 134 -5.55 -14.80 -10.61
CA ILE A 134 -4.47 -13.80 -10.55
C ILE A 134 -4.83 -12.59 -11.41
N LYS A 135 -5.32 -12.82 -12.63
CA LYS A 135 -5.73 -11.74 -13.53
C LYS A 135 -6.88 -10.91 -12.96
N ALA A 136 -7.91 -11.54 -12.42
CA ALA A 136 -9.03 -10.84 -11.80
C ALA A 136 -8.61 -10.01 -10.57
N LEU A 137 -7.64 -10.52 -9.78
CA LEU A 137 -7.04 -9.79 -8.68
C LEU A 137 -6.29 -8.56 -9.19
N ASP A 138 -5.49 -8.71 -10.24
CA ASP A 138 -4.73 -7.61 -10.82
C ASP A 138 -5.62 -6.51 -11.40
N ASP A 139 -6.68 -6.87 -12.13
CA ASP A 139 -7.63 -5.92 -12.68
C ASP A 139 -8.34 -5.10 -11.57
N LYS A 140 -8.50 -5.68 -10.40
CA LYS A 140 -9.14 -5.04 -9.24
C LYS A 140 -8.16 -4.17 -8.43
N GLU A 141 -6.92 -4.61 -8.28
CA GLU A 141 -5.87 -3.94 -7.51
C GLU A 141 -5.11 -2.86 -8.29
N TYR A 142 -5.04 -3.01 -9.63
CA TYR A 142 -4.38 -2.09 -10.56
C TYR A 142 -5.35 -1.57 -11.63
N PRO A 143 -6.41 -0.86 -11.25
CA PRO A 143 -7.39 -0.39 -12.21
C PRO A 143 -6.76 0.62 -13.18
N ARG A 144 -6.96 0.41 -14.49
CA ARG A 144 -6.44 1.32 -15.52
C ARG A 144 -7.01 2.73 -15.41
N LYS A 145 -8.27 2.87 -15.01
CA LYS A 145 -8.94 4.18 -14.86
C LYS A 145 -10.18 4.07 -13.98
N LEU A 146 -10.10 4.61 -12.78
CA LEU A 146 -11.25 4.77 -11.89
C LEU A 146 -12.03 6.05 -12.24
N LYS A 147 -13.37 5.97 -12.22
CA LYS A 147 -14.27 7.12 -12.46
C LYS A 147 -15.24 7.31 -11.30
N GLY A 148 -15.69 8.57 -11.09
CA GLY A 148 -16.67 8.89 -10.06
C GLY A 148 -16.24 8.47 -8.67
N GLU A 149 -17.19 7.97 -7.89
CA GLU A 149 -17.01 7.55 -6.50
C GLU A 149 -16.01 6.39 -6.32
N LYS A 150 -15.85 5.54 -7.34
CA LYS A 150 -14.89 4.44 -7.32
C LYS A 150 -13.45 4.88 -7.10
N LYS A 151 -13.10 6.12 -7.46
CA LYS A 151 -11.78 6.70 -7.17
C LYS A 151 -11.49 6.75 -5.67
N PHE A 152 -12.49 6.93 -4.85
CA PHE A 152 -12.36 7.11 -3.41
C PHE A 152 -12.52 5.79 -2.64
N THR A 153 -13.30 4.87 -3.17
CA THR A 153 -13.71 3.65 -2.45
C THR A 153 -12.89 2.42 -2.83
N ASN A 154 -12.46 2.32 -4.09
CA ASN A 154 -11.76 1.14 -4.59
C ASN A 154 -10.28 1.12 -4.20
N GLN A 155 -9.69 -0.05 -4.36
CA GLN A 155 -8.25 -0.23 -4.25
C GLN A 155 -7.55 0.38 -5.48
N ASP A 156 -6.39 0.94 -5.28
CA ASP A 156 -5.48 1.44 -6.32
C ASP A 156 -4.04 1.31 -5.80
N ILE A 157 -3.48 0.12 -5.94
CA ILE A 157 -2.12 -0.17 -5.49
C ILE A 157 -1.11 0.63 -6.30
N GLY A 158 -1.37 0.84 -7.60
CA GLY A 158 -0.50 1.65 -8.46
C GLY A 158 -0.34 3.08 -7.93
N ALA A 159 -1.43 3.71 -7.51
CA ALA A 159 -1.39 5.03 -6.88
C ALA A 159 -0.72 4.99 -5.50
N CYS A 160 -0.96 3.96 -4.69
CA CYS A 160 -0.26 3.78 -3.41
C CYS A 160 1.26 3.65 -3.60
N MET A 161 1.70 2.88 -4.59
CA MET A 161 3.12 2.75 -4.91
C MET A 161 3.76 4.09 -5.30
N GLN A 162 3.04 4.96 -6.01
CA GLN A 162 3.54 6.29 -6.35
C GLN A 162 3.70 7.23 -5.14
N LEU A 163 2.95 6.97 -4.07
CA LEU A 163 3.02 7.70 -2.79
C LEU A 163 4.05 7.12 -1.83
N ALA A 164 4.63 5.95 -2.12
CA ALA A 164 5.53 5.27 -1.20
C ALA A 164 6.82 6.06 -0.96
N ASP A 165 7.24 6.08 0.30
CA ASP A 165 8.50 6.70 0.75
C ASP A 165 9.69 5.76 0.56
N ILE A 166 9.44 4.45 0.66
CA ILE A 166 10.46 3.41 0.62
C ILE A 166 10.02 2.30 -0.33
N TYR A 167 10.95 1.86 -1.19
CA TYR A 167 10.74 0.76 -2.11
C TYR A 167 11.63 -0.42 -1.72
N LEU A 168 11.01 -1.55 -1.40
CA LEU A 168 11.68 -2.81 -1.13
C LEU A 168 11.47 -3.76 -2.30
N TYR A 169 12.56 -4.24 -2.85
CA TYR A 169 12.53 -5.30 -3.84
C TYR A 169 12.64 -6.66 -3.14
N ASN A 170 11.70 -7.55 -3.44
CA ASN A 170 11.66 -8.91 -2.89
C ASN A 170 11.97 -9.93 -4.00
N PRO A 171 13.25 -10.17 -4.31
CA PRO A 171 13.67 -11.03 -5.41
C PRO A 171 13.27 -12.49 -5.19
N ARG A 172 13.49 -13.30 -6.20
CA ARG A 172 13.45 -14.76 -6.07
C ARG A 172 14.50 -15.19 -5.05
N GLU A 173 14.14 -16.14 -4.18
CA GLU A 173 15.09 -16.74 -3.24
C GLU A 173 16.17 -17.55 -4.00
N VAL A 174 17.23 -16.86 -4.38
CA VAL A 174 18.49 -17.46 -4.83
C VAL A 174 19.48 -17.34 -3.67
N THR A 175 20.39 -18.28 -3.52
CA THR A 175 21.24 -18.46 -2.33
C THR A 175 22.02 -17.21 -1.91
N GLU A 176 22.35 -16.32 -2.83
CA GLU A 176 23.09 -15.07 -2.57
C GLU A 176 22.17 -13.86 -2.25
N GLU A 177 20.91 -13.91 -2.67
CA GLU A 177 19.94 -12.81 -2.47
C GLU A 177 19.01 -13.01 -1.28
N LYS A 178 19.15 -14.12 -0.55
CA LYS A 178 18.29 -14.50 0.57
C LYS A 178 18.18 -13.42 1.66
N TYR A 179 19.22 -12.66 1.85
CA TYR A 179 19.29 -11.62 2.89
C TYR A 179 18.98 -10.21 2.40
N PHE A 180 18.80 -10.02 1.09
CA PHE A 180 18.63 -8.67 0.50
C PHE A 180 17.47 -7.89 1.11
N ILE A 181 16.31 -8.50 1.25
CA ILE A 181 15.15 -7.83 1.85
C ILE A 181 15.37 -7.55 3.33
N THR A 182 16.03 -8.46 4.06
CA THR A 182 16.34 -8.29 5.48
C THR A 182 17.32 -7.15 5.69
N GLU A 183 18.38 -7.06 4.90
CA GLU A 183 19.34 -5.97 4.94
C GLU A 183 18.69 -4.63 4.62
N SER A 184 17.82 -4.60 3.60
CA SER A 184 17.06 -3.42 3.23
C SER A 184 16.13 -2.96 4.36
N ILE A 185 15.43 -3.88 5.02
CA ILE A 185 14.57 -3.57 6.18
C ILE A 185 15.41 -3.01 7.32
N ILE A 186 16.55 -3.63 7.64
CA ILE A 186 17.46 -3.15 8.69
C ILE A 186 17.95 -1.74 8.35
N LYS A 187 18.43 -1.52 7.11
CA LYS A 187 18.89 -0.22 6.62
C LYS A 187 17.82 0.87 6.82
N TYR A 188 16.63 0.66 6.30
CA TYR A 188 15.57 1.67 6.36
C TYR A 188 15.02 1.86 7.77
N THR A 189 14.88 0.80 8.58
CA THR A 189 14.49 0.93 9.99
C THR A 189 15.55 1.74 10.79
N THR A 190 16.82 1.54 10.48
CA THR A 190 17.91 2.31 11.09
C THR A 190 17.83 3.79 10.70
N LEU A 191 17.58 4.09 9.42
CA LEU A 191 17.40 5.45 8.92
C LEU A 191 16.18 6.15 9.54
N MET A 192 15.06 5.44 9.72
CA MET A 192 13.86 5.97 10.39
C MET A 192 14.14 6.40 11.83
N LYS A 193 15.02 5.66 12.54
CA LYS A 193 15.33 5.91 13.95
C LYS A 193 16.50 6.88 14.14
N HIS A 194 17.48 6.80 13.26
CA HIS A 194 18.74 7.54 13.34
C HIS A 194 19.12 8.09 11.96
N PRO A 195 18.47 9.19 11.51
CA PRO A 195 18.83 9.84 10.25
C PRO A 195 20.32 10.21 10.23
N GLY A 196 20.99 9.94 9.12
CA GLY A 196 22.40 10.26 8.94
C GLY A 196 23.39 9.18 9.42
N LEU A 197 22.93 8.10 10.06
CA LEU A 197 23.81 6.99 10.43
C LEU A 197 24.30 6.21 9.19
N ILE A 198 23.48 6.14 8.17
CA ILE A 198 23.79 5.51 6.88
C ILE A 198 23.71 6.59 5.80
N THR A 199 24.82 6.75 5.06
CA THR A 199 24.86 7.71 3.93
C THR A 199 24.17 7.13 2.70
N PRO A 200 23.56 7.98 1.85
CA PRO A 200 22.99 7.54 0.59
C PRO A 200 24.06 6.92 -0.32
N THR A 201 23.70 5.88 -1.03
CA THR A 201 24.51 5.32 -2.12
C THR A 201 24.68 6.33 -3.26
N SER A 202 25.63 6.09 -4.15
CA SER A 202 25.84 6.99 -5.32
C SER A 202 24.58 7.08 -6.20
N VAL A 203 23.85 5.98 -6.37
CA VAL A 203 22.58 5.95 -7.11
C VAL A 203 21.51 6.75 -6.39
N GLU A 204 21.32 6.53 -5.09
CA GLU A 204 20.36 7.27 -4.26
C GLU A 204 20.62 8.78 -4.31
N ARG A 205 21.90 9.20 -4.27
CA ARG A 205 22.32 10.59 -4.43
C ARG A 205 21.93 11.18 -5.78
N CYS A 206 22.19 10.45 -6.87
CA CYS A 206 21.80 10.87 -8.21
C CYS A 206 20.27 10.98 -8.33
N MET A 207 19.53 10.04 -7.77
CA MET A 207 18.05 10.05 -7.76
C MET A 207 17.49 11.20 -6.94
N GLN A 208 18.12 11.55 -5.81
CA GLN A 208 17.74 12.73 -5.01
C GLN A 208 17.90 14.03 -5.82
N ILE A 209 18.99 14.16 -6.57
CA ILE A 209 19.21 15.34 -7.41
C ILE A 209 18.19 15.39 -8.56
N ALA A 210 17.90 14.25 -9.21
CA ALA A 210 16.84 14.17 -10.22
C ALA A 210 15.46 14.53 -9.62
N TYR A 211 15.18 14.04 -8.40
CA TYR A 211 13.95 14.38 -7.70
C TYR A 211 13.83 15.90 -7.42
N ASN A 212 14.91 16.53 -6.98
CA ASN A 212 14.92 17.98 -6.75
C ASN A 212 14.78 18.75 -8.07
N ALA A 213 15.42 18.26 -9.14
CA ALA A 213 15.33 18.89 -10.46
C ALA A 213 13.90 18.96 -10.98
N LYS A 214 13.07 17.92 -10.75
CA LYS A 214 11.66 17.91 -11.16
C LYS A 214 10.84 19.07 -10.59
N LEU A 215 11.22 19.61 -9.43
CA LEU A 215 10.51 20.74 -8.80
C LEU A 215 10.62 22.04 -9.61
N ASN A 216 11.58 22.12 -10.55
CA ASN A 216 11.72 23.24 -11.47
C ASN A 216 10.80 23.10 -12.69
N SER A 217 10.13 21.95 -12.86
CA SER A 217 9.22 21.72 -13.99
C SER A 217 7.94 22.55 -13.85
N GLY A 218 7.60 23.28 -14.90
CA GLY A 218 6.32 23.99 -15.03
C GLY A 218 5.17 23.11 -15.54
N CYS A 219 5.39 21.81 -15.76
CA CYS A 219 4.38 20.93 -16.32
C CYS A 219 3.28 20.61 -15.28
N LEU A 220 2.03 20.94 -15.62
CA LEU A 220 0.87 20.70 -14.75
C LEU A 220 0.43 19.24 -14.71
N SER A 221 0.76 18.46 -15.73
CA SER A 221 0.30 17.08 -15.86
C SER A 221 1.29 16.09 -15.22
N ARG A 222 2.58 16.29 -15.44
CA ARG A 222 3.64 15.40 -14.91
C ARG A 222 4.98 16.11 -14.87
N GLN A 223 5.51 16.29 -13.69
CA GLN A 223 6.85 16.83 -13.49
C GLN A 223 7.88 15.70 -13.53
N VAL A 224 8.92 15.86 -14.34
CA VAL A 224 10.03 14.90 -14.48
C VAL A 224 11.35 15.63 -14.28
N GLY A 225 12.25 15.04 -13.52
CA GLY A 225 13.63 15.44 -13.41
C GLY A 225 14.56 14.29 -13.80
N ALA A 226 15.70 14.62 -14.36
CA ALA A 226 16.69 13.65 -14.83
C ALA A 226 18.11 14.10 -14.49
N VAL A 227 18.99 13.12 -14.28
CA VAL A 227 20.42 13.31 -14.06
C VAL A 227 21.20 12.40 -15.01
N ILE A 228 22.22 12.94 -15.66
CA ILE A 228 23.16 12.18 -16.48
C ILE A 228 24.46 12.07 -15.71
N THR A 229 24.99 10.86 -15.59
CA THR A 229 26.26 10.57 -14.90
C THR A 229 27.22 9.78 -15.78
N ASP A 230 28.49 9.79 -15.45
CA ASP A 230 29.45 8.81 -15.92
C ASP A 230 29.38 7.50 -15.11
N SER A 231 30.24 6.53 -15.44
CA SER A 231 30.34 5.24 -14.77
C SER A 231 30.72 5.32 -13.28
N ASN A 232 31.32 6.46 -12.86
CA ASN A 232 31.70 6.73 -11.47
C ASN A 232 30.64 7.52 -10.71
N TYR A 233 29.43 7.68 -11.28
CA TYR A 233 28.34 8.50 -10.74
C TYR A 233 28.69 10.00 -10.59
N SER A 234 29.69 10.49 -11.34
CA SER A 234 29.94 11.92 -11.42
C SER A 234 28.91 12.58 -12.31
N ILE A 235 28.21 13.59 -11.79
CA ILE A 235 27.11 14.24 -12.47
C ILE A 235 27.65 15.09 -13.63
N LYS A 236 27.14 14.86 -14.83
CA LYS A 236 27.51 15.61 -16.05
C LYS A 236 26.43 16.62 -16.44
N ALA A 237 25.16 16.27 -16.22
CA ALA A 237 24.05 17.18 -16.49
C ALA A 237 22.84 16.88 -15.60
N VAL A 238 22.03 17.90 -15.37
CA VAL A 238 20.73 17.84 -14.69
C VAL A 238 19.71 18.51 -15.57
N GLY A 239 18.53 17.92 -15.71
CA GLY A 239 17.45 18.46 -16.55
C GLY A 239 16.07 18.17 -15.96
N TRP A 240 15.09 18.89 -16.49
CA TRP A 240 13.66 18.72 -16.19
C TRP A 240 12.81 19.09 -17.41
N ASN A 241 11.51 18.66 -17.44
CA ASN A 241 10.57 18.99 -18.51
C ASN A 241 9.85 20.31 -18.27
#